data_068a09ee3751d6a1d6bf5137c67b304b
#
_entry.id   068a09ee3751d6a1d6bf5137c67b304b
#
_cell.length_a   1.000
_cell.length_b   1.000
_cell.length_c   1.000
_cell.angle_alpha   90.00
_cell.angle_beta   90.00
_cell.angle_gamma   90.00
#
_symmetry.space_group_name_H-M   'P 1'
#
loop_
_entity.id
_entity.type
_entity.pdbx_description
1 polymer ?
#
loop_
_entity_poly.entity_id
_entity_poly.type
_entity_poly.pdbx_seq_one_letter_code
_entity_poly.pdbx_strand_id
1 'polypeptide(L)'
;TGIGSKVFDIDNQENSNATEWNTVNFLSCTSLGEIKNYRQGLCRNIAWISCKDGLTMTGAWAGGWAAVDSIVVGAPLTGVLFRAGAGLLIGGSFRTDMNILQLGTAGGIFCDFSPANITLDGGFSVNNLRANPDANNFPNMPNTSVKARYRDCAGVRNTYVGASGTITTSVETVIATIGVYYSMEGSLSVDEPTWLILFEDAGIEFNSNITTAFQLSGSFSFAGPNNQVLSLKLYKYTAATTTWAAASPAFQVTMNAADRAENVSFGTFVDMTKGDRLEFRIANISATGNITALIGGQVRLSER
;
A
#
# COMPACT_ATOMS: atom_id res chain seq x y z
N THR A 1 9.27 -35.20 19.74
CA THR A 1 8.67 -33.87 19.84
C THR A 1 7.15 -34.03 19.95
N GLY A 2 6.61 -33.78 21.13
CA GLY A 2 5.17 -33.94 21.41
C GLY A 2 4.36 -32.88 20.67
N ILE A 3 3.11 -33.20 20.37
CA ILE A 3 2.11 -32.26 19.87
C ILE A 3 2.02 -31.10 20.87
N GLY A 4 2.32 -29.87 20.43
CA GLY A 4 2.20 -28.68 21.26
C GLY A 4 3.47 -28.19 21.97
N SER A 5 4.66 -28.81 21.73
CA SER A 5 5.91 -28.30 22.30
C SER A 5 6.37 -27.02 21.60
N LYS A 6 6.59 -25.97 22.37
CA LYS A 6 7.28 -24.74 21.96
C LYS A 6 8.79 -24.98 21.92
N VAL A 7 9.50 -24.36 20.97
CA VAL A 7 10.97 -24.33 20.98
C VAL A 7 11.46 -23.32 22.01
N PHE A 8 10.75 -22.21 22.12
CA PHE A 8 11.06 -21.12 23.05
C PHE A 8 9.88 -20.84 23.97
N ASP A 9 10.19 -20.58 25.23
CA ASP A 9 9.31 -19.97 26.22
C ASP A 9 10.22 -19.18 27.16
N ILE A 10 10.61 -17.98 26.71
CA ILE A 10 11.67 -17.21 27.32
C ILE A 10 11.14 -15.84 27.72
N ASP A 11 11.32 -15.49 29.00
CA ASP A 11 11.00 -14.19 29.55
C ASP A 11 12.24 -13.54 30.15
N ASN A 12 12.67 -12.43 29.56
CA ASN A 12 13.73 -11.59 30.13
C ASN A 12 13.07 -10.45 30.94
N GLN A 13 12.66 -10.74 32.14
CA GLN A 13 11.86 -9.85 33.00
C GLN A 13 12.48 -8.47 33.22
N GLU A 14 13.77 -8.31 33.09
CA GLU A 14 14.46 -7.03 33.32
C GLU A 14 14.54 -6.16 32.04
N ASN A 15 14.16 -6.67 30.90
CA ASN A 15 14.27 -5.97 29.61
C ASN A 15 15.66 -5.32 29.36
N SER A 16 16.72 -5.91 29.97
CA SER A 16 18.06 -5.34 29.97
C SER A 16 18.96 -5.95 28.90
N ASN A 17 18.63 -7.16 28.45
CA ASN A 17 19.48 -7.93 27.54
C ASN A 17 19.02 -7.82 26.10
N ALA A 18 20.00 -7.76 25.19
CA ALA A 18 19.81 -8.05 23.79
C ALA A 18 19.87 -9.56 23.54
N THR A 19 19.13 -10.06 22.56
CA THR A 19 19.29 -11.43 22.06
C THR A 19 19.74 -11.40 20.62
N GLU A 20 20.69 -12.24 20.29
CA GLU A 20 21.15 -12.46 18.92
C GLU A 20 21.14 -13.94 18.59
N TRP A 21 20.50 -14.29 17.49
CA TRP A 21 20.53 -15.61 16.90
C TRP A 21 21.25 -15.54 15.57
N ASN A 22 22.33 -16.30 15.46
CA ASN A 22 23.13 -16.31 14.27
C ASN A 22 23.35 -17.75 13.80
N THR A 23 23.07 -18.00 12.52
CA THR A 23 23.27 -19.30 11.87
C THR A 23 22.51 -20.43 12.58
N VAL A 24 21.21 -20.25 12.75
CA VAL A 24 20.34 -21.26 13.38
C VAL A 24 19.34 -21.79 12.35
N ASN A 25 19.15 -23.12 12.32
CA ASN A 25 18.17 -23.79 11.49
C ASN A 25 17.07 -24.38 12.37
N PHE A 26 15.83 -23.95 12.12
CA PHE A 26 14.64 -24.55 12.69
C PHE A 26 14.06 -25.53 11.68
N LEU A 27 13.98 -26.80 12.06
CA LEU A 27 13.54 -27.87 11.17
C LEU A 27 12.24 -28.49 11.67
N SER A 28 11.21 -28.49 10.83
CA SER A 28 9.95 -29.17 11.06
C SER A 28 9.27 -28.83 12.41
N CYS A 29 9.37 -27.58 12.84
CA CYS A 29 8.78 -27.13 14.09
C CYS A 29 7.28 -26.90 13.92
N THR A 30 6.47 -27.33 14.88
CA THR A 30 5.03 -27.00 14.90
C THR A 30 4.82 -25.52 15.27
N SER A 31 5.58 -25.03 16.25
CA SER A 31 5.62 -23.63 16.66
C SER A 31 7.00 -23.33 17.23
N LEU A 32 7.52 -22.11 17.00
CA LEU A 32 8.75 -21.68 17.65
C LEU A 32 8.51 -21.23 19.09
N GLY A 33 7.30 -20.80 19.42
CA GLY A 33 6.94 -20.43 20.79
C GLY A 33 6.93 -18.93 21.04
N GLU A 34 7.30 -18.53 22.25
CA GLU A 34 7.17 -17.15 22.72
C GLU A 34 8.49 -16.62 23.28
N ILE A 35 8.77 -15.36 22.98
CA ILE A 35 9.85 -14.58 23.60
C ILE A 35 9.31 -13.22 24.03
N LYS A 36 9.77 -12.73 25.18
CA LYS A 36 9.25 -11.48 25.75
C LYS A 36 10.27 -10.70 26.55
N ASN A 37 10.03 -9.40 26.66
CA ASN A 37 10.79 -8.47 27.52
C ASN A 37 12.28 -8.36 27.19
N TYR A 38 12.64 -8.36 25.93
CA TYR A 38 14.02 -8.11 25.51
C TYR A 38 14.25 -6.65 25.14
N ARG A 39 15.43 -6.16 25.47
CA ARG A 39 15.86 -4.83 25.01
C ARG A 39 15.89 -4.75 23.49
N GLN A 40 16.42 -5.78 22.84
CA GLN A 40 16.62 -5.83 21.40
C GLN A 40 16.71 -7.26 20.92
N GLY A 41 16.15 -7.55 19.75
CA GLY A 41 16.29 -8.83 19.08
C GLY A 41 16.97 -8.69 17.72
N LEU A 42 17.89 -9.59 17.42
CA LEU A 42 18.54 -9.69 16.12
C LEU A 42 18.62 -11.16 15.68
N CYS A 43 18.08 -11.45 14.51
CA CYS A 43 18.24 -12.74 13.83
C CYS A 43 19.07 -12.55 12.57
N ARG A 44 20.10 -13.36 12.40
CA ARG A 44 20.91 -13.40 11.18
C ARG A 44 21.07 -14.83 10.68
N ASN A 45 21.02 -15.02 9.38
CA ASN A 45 21.22 -16.33 8.76
C ASN A 45 20.34 -17.42 9.38
N ILE A 46 19.09 -17.11 9.66
CA ILE A 46 18.14 -18.05 10.23
C ILE A 46 17.38 -18.73 9.10
N ALA A 47 17.28 -20.05 9.16
CA ALA A 47 16.43 -20.81 8.26
C ALA A 47 15.27 -21.44 9.01
N TRP A 48 14.05 -21.17 8.54
CA TRP A 48 12.83 -21.84 8.96
C TRP A 48 12.46 -22.87 7.88
N ILE A 49 12.75 -24.12 8.14
CA ILE A 49 12.59 -25.20 7.18
C ILE A 49 11.42 -26.08 7.60
N SER A 50 10.35 -26.10 6.80
CA SER A 50 9.15 -26.88 7.06
C SER A 50 8.49 -26.60 8.43
N CYS A 51 8.62 -25.39 8.94
CA CYS A 51 7.96 -24.95 10.17
C CYS A 51 6.53 -24.51 9.88
N LYS A 52 5.58 -24.91 10.74
CA LYS A 52 4.15 -24.58 10.55
C LYS A 52 3.75 -23.25 11.12
N ASP A 53 4.33 -22.85 12.23
CA ASP A 53 4.07 -21.58 12.92
C ASP A 53 5.38 -20.98 13.42
N GLY A 54 5.41 -19.66 13.58
CA GLY A 54 6.60 -18.94 13.91
C GLY A 54 6.69 -18.51 15.38
N LEU A 55 7.12 -17.28 15.58
CA LEU A 55 7.48 -16.71 16.87
C LEU A 55 6.44 -15.71 17.34
N THR A 56 6.00 -15.85 18.60
CA THR A 56 5.18 -14.86 19.29
C THR A 56 6.08 -13.94 20.11
N MET A 57 5.91 -12.64 19.93
CA MET A 57 6.61 -11.58 20.66
C MET A 57 5.65 -10.88 21.61
N THR A 58 6.03 -10.73 22.87
CA THR A 58 5.20 -10.04 23.87
C THR A 58 6.06 -9.13 24.75
N GLY A 59 5.40 -8.32 25.59
CA GLY A 59 6.07 -7.41 26.54
C GLY A 59 6.79 -6.24 25.88
N ALA A 60 7.80 -5.70 26.55
CA ALA A 60 8.51 -4.49 26.13
C ALA A 60 9.85 -4.79 25.42
N TRP A 61 10.07 -4.16 24.28
CA TRP A 61 11.26 -4.26 23.43
C TRP A 61 11.79 -2.86 23.13
N ALA A 62 12.64 -2.31 23.98
CA ALA A 62 13.08 -0.93 23.89
C ALA A 62 13.88 -0.59 22.62
N GLY A 63 14.71 -1.54 22.14
CA GLY A 63 15.59 -1.36 20.98
C GLY A 63 15.07 -1.94 19.66
N GLY A 64 13.91 -2.60 19.69
CA GLY A 64 13.31 -3.17 18.49
C GLY A 64 13.76 -4.58 18.11
N TRP A 65 13.37 -5.00 16.91
CA TRP A 65 13.64 -6.32 16.35
C TRP A 65 14.16 -6.19 14.92
N ALA A 66 15.16 -7.02 14.58
CA ALA A 66 15.63 -7.17 13.22
C ALA A 66 15.84 -8.64 12.86
N ALA A 67 15.32 -9.06 11.70
CA ALA A 67 15.64 -10.34 11.06
C ALA A 67 16.25 -10.06 9.69
N VAL A 68 17.50 -10.42 9.49
CA VAL A 68 18.27 -10.12 8.29
C VAL A 68 18.92 -11.39 7.72
N ASP A 69 19.13 -11.43 6.41
CA ASP A 69 19.76 -12.55 5.71
C ASP A 69 19.12 -13.92 6.04
N SER A 70 17.81 -13.92 6.27
CA SER A 70 17.10 -15.10 6.73
C SER A 70 16.23 -15.69 5.62
N ILE A 71 15.93 -16.99 5.71
CA ILE A 71 15.20 -17.73 4.68
C ILE A 71 14.11 -18.61 5.28
N VAL A 72 12.95 -18.65 4.63
CA VAL A 72 11.87 -19.60 4.90
C VAL A 72 11.74 -20.54 3.71
N VAL A 73 11.91 -21.84 3.93
CA VAL A 73 11.95 -22.87 2.88
C VAL A 73 11.14 -24.10 3.28
N GLY A 74 10.62 -24.82 2.30
CA GLY A 74 10.02 -26.14 2.48
C GLY A 74 8.50 -26.11 2.54
N ALA A 75 7.91 -26.98 3.37
CA ALA A 75 6.46 -27.07 3.47
C ALA A 75 5.85 -25.73 3.91
N PRO A 76 4.66 -25.38 3.38
CA PRO A 76 4.09 -24.08 3.62
C PRO A 76 3.88 -23.78 5.09
N LEU A 77 4.28 -22.58 5.50
CA LEU A 77 3.86 -21.97 6.74
C LEU A 77 2.32 -21.91 6.74
N THR A 78 1.68 -22.52 7.72
CA THR A 78 0.21 -22.51 7.85
C THR A 78 -0.28 -21.55 8.91
N GLY A 79 0.63 -21.07 9.77
CA GLY A 79 0.39 -20.10 10.82
C GLY A 79 1.04 -18.74 10.50
N VAL A 80 1.50 -18.06 11.53
CA VAL A 80 2.10 -16.73 11.47
C VAL A 80 3.58 -16.80 11.78
N LEU A 81 4.46 -16.23 10.92
CA LEU A 81 5.90 -16.26 11.16
C LEU A 81 6.30 -15.35 12.34
N PHE A 82 5.79 -14.13 12.39
CA PHE A 82 5.96 -13.21 13.51
C PHE A 82 4.60 -12.74 14.01
N ARG A 83 4.26 -13.11 15.23
CA ARG A 83 3.00 -12.72 15.87
C ARG A 83 3.27 -11.78 17.03
N ALA A 84 2.51 -10.71 17.10
CA ALA A 84 2.44 -9.91 18.29
C ALA A 84 1.45 -10.49 19.28
N GLY A 85 1.90 -10.75 20.50
CA GLY A 85 1.03 -11.04 21.61
C GLY A 85 0.46 -9.77 22.24
N ALA A 86 -0.51 -9.93 23.12
CA ALA A 86 -1.17 -8.81 23.77
C ALA A 86 -0.16 -7.94 24.56
N GLY A 87 -0.27 -6.62 24.40
CA GLY A 87 0.57 -5.66 25.10
C GLY A 87 2.01 -5.53 24.59
N LEU A 88 2.28 -6.00 23.36
CA LEU A 88 3.61 -5.82 22.75
C LEU A 88 3.93 -4.33 22.56
N LEU A 89 5.06 -3.92 23.13
CA LEU A 89 5.61 -2.57 22.99
C LEU A 89 7.00 -2.66 22.36
N ILE A 90 7.16 -2.12 21.15
CA ILE A 90 8.46 -2.03 20.48
C ILE A 90 8.85 -0.55 20.38
N GLY A 91 9.78 -0.11 21.23
CA GLY A 91 10.28 1.27 21.26
C GLY A 91 11.21 1.60 20.08
N GLY A 92 11.89 0.60 19.53
CA GLY A 92 12.67 0.73 18.31
C GLY A 92 11.90 0.31 17.06
N SER A 93 12.62 0.01 15.99
CA SER A 93 12.02 -0.45 14.74
C SER A 93 11.84 -1.97 14.71
N PHE A 94 10.79 -2.43 14.04
CA PHE A 94 10.69 -3.80 13.56
C PHE A 94 11.19 -3.84 12.10
N ARG A 95 12.24 -4.60 11.84
CA ARG A 95 12.85 -4.71 10.51
C ARG A 95 13.00 -6.16 10.10
N THR A 96 12.62 -6.47 8.88
CA THR A 96 12.94 -7.76 8.27
C THR A 96 13.55 -7.58 6.89
N ASP A 97 14.54 -8.42 6.60
CA ASP A 97 15.18 -8.58 5.30
C ASP A 97 15.32 -10.09 5.08
N MET A 98 14.29 -10.68 4.48
CA MET A 98 14.15 -12.13 4.45
C MET A 98 13.73 -12.61 3.07
N ASN A 99 14.42 -13.63 2.58
CA ASN A 99 13.96 -14.39 1.42
C ASN A 99 12.94 -15.44 1.87
N ILE A 100 11.66 -15.16 1.69
CA ILE A 100 10.60 -16.14 1.93
C ILE A 100 10.26 -16.82 0.61
N LEU A 101 10.73 -18.04 0.43
CA LEU A 101 10.57 -18.78 -0.81
C LEU A 101 9.21 -19.46 -0.94
N GLN A 102 8.53 -19.71 0.16
CA GLN A 102 7.17 -20.27 0.19
C GLN A 102 6.45 -19.87 1.48
N LEU A 103 5.62 -18.85 1.41
CA LEU A 103 4.42 -18.79 2.24
C LEU A 103 3.38 -19.62 1.49
N GLY A 104 3.02 -20.77 1.99
CA GLY A 104 2.27 -21.75 1.21
C GLY A 104 0.90 -21.26 0.78
N THR A 105 0.36 -21.96 -0.19
CA THR A 105 -1.04 -21.86 -0.66
C THR A 105 -2.09 -22.09 0.44
N ALA A 106 -1.71 -22.37 1.67
CA ALA A 106 -2.58 -22.74 2.79
C ALA A 106 -2.80 -21.64 3.84
N GLY A 107 -2.54 -20.36 3.52
CA GLY A 107 -2.92 -19.25 4.39
C GLY A 107 -1.91 -18.84 5.46
N GLY A 108 -0.62 -19.15 5.29
CA GLY A 108 0.43 -18.64 6.17
C GLY A 108 0.57 -17.13 6.09
N ILE A 109 0.74 -16.46 7.22
CA ILE A 109 0.86 -15.02 7.37
C ILE A 109 2.29 -14.68 7.78
N PHE A 110 2.91 -13.68 7.12
CA PHE A 110 4.26 -13.26 7.46
C PHE A 110 4.32 -12.57 8.82
N CYS A 111 3.48 -11.59 9.05
CA CYS A 111 3.36 -10.87 10.32
C CYS A 111 1.89 -10.67 10.70
N ASP A 112 1.55 -10.95 11.94
CA ASP A 112 0.28 -10.56 12.53
C ASP A 112 0.52 -9.67 13.73
N PHE A 113 0.33 -8.37 13.53
CA PHE A 113 0.41 -7.33 14.54
C PHE A 113 -0.96 -6.67 14.76
N SER A 114 -2.03 -7.42 14.54
CA SER A 114 -3.42 -6.95 14.68
C SER A 114 -3.96 -6.77 16.12
N PRO A 115 -3.34 -7.28 17.18
CA PRO A 115 -3.88 -7.06 18.53
C PRO A 115 -3.93 -5.57 18.91
N ALA A 116 -5.00 -5.17 19.60
CA ALA A 116 -5.39 -3.78 19.85
C ALA A 116 -4.40 -2.93 20.69
N ASN A 117 -3.32 -3.51 21.21
CA ASN A 117 -2.42 -2.85 22.16
C ASN A 117 -0.95 -2.95 21.74
N ILE A 118 -0.67 -2.84 20.45
CA ILE A 118 0.70 -2.80 19.96
C ILE A 118 1.15 -1.36 19.75
N THR A 119 2.31 -1.04 20.28
CA THR A 119 3.00 0.22 20.02
C THR A 119 4.31 -0.03 19.30
N LEU A 120 4.49 0.61 18.14
CA LEU A 120 5.72 0.59 17.34
C LEU A 120 6.20 2.03 17.16
N ASP A 121 7.17 2.46 17.96
CA ASP A 121 7.65 3.85 17.92
C ASP A 121 8.64 4.11 16.78
N GLY A 122 9.46 3.12 16.45
CA GLY A 122 10.52 3.24 15.44
C GLY A 122 10.14 2.89 14.02
N GLY A 123 8.89 2.48 13.79
CA GLY A 123 8.39 2.09 12.49
C GLY A 123 8.60 0.61 12.14
N PHE A 124 8.07 0.22 11.00
CA PHE A 124 8.05 -1.14 10.50
C PHE A 124 8.65 -1.18 9.10
N SER A 125 9.58 -2.08 8.84
CA SER A 125 10.15 -2.26 7.50
C SER A 125 10.28 -3.71 7.12
N VAL A 126 9.87 -4.04 5.90
CA VAL A 126 10.00 -5.36 5.28
C VAL A 126 10.71 -5.20 3.96
N ASN A 127 11.81 -5.91 3.78
CA ASN A 127 12.56 -5.94 2.53
C ASN A 127 12.65 -7.37 2.00
N ASN A 128 12.73 -7.50 0.67
CA ASN A 128 12.99 -8.75 -0.04
C ASN A 128 12.03 -9.91 0.29
N LEU A 129 10.78 -9.60 0.65
CA LEU A 129 9.78 -10.64 0.88
C LEU A 129 9.34 -11.23 -0.46
N ARG A 130 9.92 -12.34 -0.85
CA ARG A 130 9.53 -13.11 -2.05
C ARG A 130 8.48 -14.15 -1.68
N ALA A 131 7.30 -13.71 -1.34
CA ALA A 131 6.16 -14.59 -1.13
C ALA A 131 5.37 -14.78 -2.43
N ASN A 132 4.64 -15.90 -2.52
CA ASN A 132 3.62 -16.04 -3.55
C ASN A 132 2.61 -14.90 -3.42
N PRO A 133 2.20 -14.21 -4.50
CA PRO A 133 1.47 -12.93 -4.45
C PRO A 133 -0.01 -13.05 -4.04
N ASP A 134 -0.31 -13.87 -3.05
CA ASP A 134 -1.63 -13.88 -2.48
C ASP A 134 -1.74 -12.72 -1.47
N ALA A 135 -2.59 -11.74 -1.77
CA ALA A 135 -2.82 -10.56 -0.94
C ALA A 135 -3.25 -10.88 0.52
N ASN A 136 -3.65 -12.11 0.77
CA ASN A 136 -4.02 -12.57 2.11
C ASN A 136 -2.81 -12.94 2.99
N ASN A 137 -1.60 -13.01 2.43
CA ASN A 137 -0.39 -13.41 3.15
C ASN A 137 0.41 -12.24 3.71
N PHE A 138 -0.11 -11.02 3.56
CA PHE A 138 0.60 -9.81 3.95
C PHE A 138 0.33 -9.41 5.41
N PRO A 139 1.23 -8.62 6.04
CA PRO A 139 1.11 -8.30 7.44
C PRO A 139 -0.21 -7.63 7.79
N ASN A 140 -0.91 -8.18 8.75
CA ASN A 140 -1.96 -7.48 9.46
C ASN A 140 -1.30 -6.42 10.34
N MET A 141 -1.37 -5.18 9.92
CA MET A 141 -0.84 -4.07 10.71
C MET A 141 -1.91 -3.52 11.65
N PRO A 142 -1.58 -3.28 12.91
CA PRO A 142 -2.58 -2.97 13.93
C PRO A 142 -3.10 -1.55 13.85
N ASN A 143 -2.43 -0.62 13.18
CA ASN A 143 -2.78 0.78 13.26
C ASN A 143 -2.25 1.59 12.07
N THR A 144 -3.05 2.55 11.62
CA THR A 144 -2.72 3.53 10.57
C THR A 144 -1.61 4.52 10.98
N SER A 145 -1.23 4.58 12.25
CA SER A 145 -0.17 5.46 12.75
C SER A 145 1.25 4.91 12.58
N VAL A 146 1.40 3.62 12.29
CA VAL A 146 2.71 3.02 12.10
C VAL A 146 3.24 3.33 10.71
N LYS A 147 4.43 3.96 10.64
CA LYS A 147 5.13 4.18 9.37
C LYS A 147 5.70 2.85 8.87
N ALA A 148 4.96 2.20 7.98
CA ALA A 148 5.39 0.98 7.33
C ALA A 148 6.15 1.28 6.04
N ARG A 149 7.26 0.56 5.82
CA ARG A 149 8.06 0.61 4.60
C ARG A 149 8.20 -0.78 4.03
N TYR A 150 7.93 -0.91 2.73
CA TYR A 150 8.07 -2.17 1.99
C TYR A 150 9.01 -1.93 0.82
N ARG A 151 9.97 -2.85 0.63
CA ARG A 151 10.91 -2.80 -0.47
C ARG A 151 11.12 -4.19 -1.06
N ASP A 152 11.00 -4.29 -2.38
CA ASP A 152 11.20 -5.54 -3.13
C ASP A 152 10.38 -6.72 -2.59
N CYS A 153 9.16 -6.43 -2.13
CA CYS A 153 8.23 -7.40 -1.58
C CYS A 153 7.23 -7.84 -2.65
N ALA A 154 7.14 -9.16 -2.89
CA ALA A 154 6.08 -9.69 -3.74
C ALA A 154 4.73 -9.41 -3.07
N GLY A 155 3.76 -8.95 -3.84
CA GLY A 155 2.44 -8.72 -3.32
C GLY A 155 2.19 -7.37 -2.66
N VAL A 156 3.19 -6.52 -2.58
CA VAL A 156 3.08 -5.17 -2.03
C VAL A 156 3.95 -4.23 -2.83
N ARG A 157 3.42 -3.07 -3.13
CA ARG A 157 4.22 -2.06 -3.81
C ARG A 157 5.35 -1.57 -2.91
N ASN A 158 6.46 -1.21 -3.52
CA ASN A 158 7.51 -0.48 -2.82
C ASN A 158 6.97 0.84 -2.29
N THR A 159 7.26 1.15 -1.04
CA THR A 159 7.06 2.52 -0.54
C THR A 159 7.95 3.47 -1.32
N TYR A 160 7.41 4.63 -1.67
CA TYR A 160 8.04 5.67 -2.50
C TYR A 160 8.05 5.42 -4.03
N VAL A 161 7.33 4.43 -4.52
CA VAL A 161 7.13 4.26 -5.97
C VAL A 161 5.93 5.08 -6.41
N GLY A 162 6.13 5.93 -7.40
CA GLY A 162 5.05 6.59 -8.12
C GLY A 162 4.41 5.68 -9.14
N ALA A 163 3.20 5.99 -9.54
CA ALA A 163 2.56 5.45 -10.72
C ALA A 163 2.29 6.60 -11.69
N SER A 164 2.40 6.33 -12.98
CA SER A 164 2.02 7.26 -14.03
C SER A 164 1.01 6.64 -14.97
N GLY A 165 0.12 7.44 -15.49
CA GLY A 165 -0.86 7.05 -16.48
C GLY A 165 -0.97 8.08 -17.59
N THR A 166 -1.32 7.60 -18.78
CA THR A 166 -1.47 8.43 -19.98
C THR A 166 -2.83 8.19 -20.61
N ILE A 167 -3.52 9.26 -21.05
CA ILE A 167 -4.75 9.14 -21.83
C ILE A 167 -4.40 8.53 -23.18
N THR A 168 -5.00 7.38 -23.46
CA THR A 168 -4.77 6.60 -24.70
C THR A 168 -5.88 6.72 -25.72
N THR A 169 -7.08 7.08 -25.29
CA THR A 169 -8.22 7.29 -26.17
C THR A 169 -8.82 8.67 -25.95
N SER A 170 -9.11 9.35 -27.08
CA SER A 170 -9.77 10.66 -27.06
C SER A 170 -11.27 10.43 -27.25
N VAL A 171 -12.06 10.72 -26.22
CA VAL A 171 -13.51 10.55 -26.22
C VAL A 171 -14.17 11.83 -25.76
N GLU A 172 -15.28 12.19 -26.41
CA GLU A 172 -16.05 13.38 -26.07
C GLU A 172 -16.91 13.14 -24.82
N THR A 173 -16.77 14.00 -23.83
CA THR A 173 -17.64 14.06 -22.67
C THR A 173 -18.83 14.99 -22.95
N VAL A 174 -20.02 14.45 -22.87
CA VAL A 174 -21.26 15.20 -23.11
C VAL A 174 -21.62 16.04 -21.89
N ILE A 175 -21.69 17.35 -22.05
CA ILE A 175 -22.04 18.30 -21.00
C ILE A 175 -23.53 18.68 -21.14
N ALA A 176 -24.40 18.00 -20.43
CA ALA A 176 -25.84 18.24 -20.49
C ALA A 176 -26.30 19.48 -19.71
N THR A 177 -25.57 19.86 -18.68
CA THR A 177 -25.95 21.00 -17.79
C THR A 177 -24.74 21.83 -17.45
N ILE A 178 -24.86 23.14 -17.54
CA ILE A 178 -23.81 24.11 -17.20
C ILE A 178 -23.39 23.96 -15.74
N GLY A 179 -22.10 23.89 -15.48
CA GLY A 179 -21.52 23.83 -14.14
C GLY A 179 -21.67 22.48 -13.43
N VAL A 180 -22.31 21.48 -14.03
CA VAL A 180 -22.35 20.12 -13.53
C VAL A 180 -21.12 19.36 -13.97
N TYR A 181 -20.50 18.64 -13.04
CA TYR A 181 -19.30 17.84 -13.29
C TYR A 181 -19.67 16.43 -13.73
N TYR A 182 -19.22 16.06 -14.92
CA TYR A 182 -19.39 14.75 -15.53
C TYR A 182 -18.07 13.98 -15.50
N SER A 183 -18.13 12.67 -15.39
CA SER A 183 -16.96 11.81 -15.53
C SER A 183 -16.27 12.09 -16.86
N MET A 184 -14.97 12.27 -16.83
CA MET A 184 -14.18 12.47 -18.04
C MET A 184 -14.12 11.17 -18.83
N GLU A 185 -14.69 11.17 -20.03
CA GLU A 185 -14.64 10.03 -20.92
C GLU A 185 -13.24 9.85 -21.49
N GLY A 186 -12.84 8.60 -21.74
CA GLY A 186 -11.53 8.22 -22.28
C GLY A 186 -10.88 7.14 -21.44
N SER A 187 -9.80 6.56 -21.94
CA SER A 187 -9.08 5.50 -21.22
C SER A 187 -7.72 6.00 -20.78
N LEU A 188 -7.37 5.71 -19.54
CA LEU A 188 -6.01 5.81 -19.02
C LEU A 188 -5.29 4.47 -19.17
N SER A 189 -4.04 4.49 -19.62
CA SER A 189 -3.14 3.35 -19.49
C SER A 189 -2.11 3.62 -18.42
N VAL A 190 -1.62 2.57 -17.80
CA VAL A 190 -0.54 2.66 -16.82
C VAL A 190 0.78 2.48 -17.54
N ASP A 191 1.66 3.47 -17.48
CA ASP A 191 2.98 3.41 -18.12
C ASP A 191 3.95 2.53 -17.32
N GLU A 192 3.75 2.48 -16.00
CA GLU A 192 4.48 1.58 -15.11
C GLU A 192 3.45 0.77 -14.29
N PRO A 193 3.18 -0.48 -14.63
CA PRO A 193 2.15 -1.26 -13.95
C PRO A 193 2.56 -1.55 -12.52
N THR A 194 1.93 -0.88 -11.58
CA THR A 194 1.90 -1.28 -10.19
C THR A 194 0.53 -1.89 -9.92
N TRP A 195 0.46 -3.20 -9.78
CA TRP A 195 -0.81 -3.95 -9.60
C TRP A 195 -1.59 -3.60 -8.32
N LEU A 196 -1.14 -2.60 -7.57
CA LEU A 196 -1.84 -2.02 -6.42
C LEU A 196 -2.64 -0.76 -6.76
N ILE A 197 -2.37 -0.13 -7.90
CA ILE A 197 -3.08 1.05 -8.40
C ILE A 197 -3.52 0.72 -9.81
N LEU A 198 -4.81 0.59 -9.99
CA LEU A 198 -5.41 0.30 -11.28
C LEU A 198 -5.91 1.62 -11.87
N PHE A 199 -5.67 1.79 -13.16
CA PHE A 199 -6.24 2.86 -13.96
C PHE A 199 -7.31 2.21 -14.84
N GLU A 200 -8.57 2.48 -14.54
CA GLU A 200 -9.71 2.00 -15.31
C GLU A 200 -10.44 3.22 -15.91
N ASP A 201 -10.74 3.16 -17.21
CA ASP A 201 -11.31 4.26 -17.98
C ASP A 201 -10.53 5.56 -17.78
N ALA A 202 -11.14 6.58 -17.22
CA ALA A 202 -10.45 7.81 -16.78
C ALA A 202 -10.29 7.88 -15.25
N GLY A 203 -10.30 6.75 -14.59
CA GLY A 203 -10.24 6.62 -13.14
C GLY A 203 -9.04 5.82 -12.63
N ILE A 204 -8.85 5.87 -11.33
CA ILE A 204 -7.77 5.19 -10.60
C ILE A 204 -8.40 4.46 -9.43
N GLU A 205 -8.19 3.15 -9.32
CA GLU A 205 -8.60 2.37 -8.17
C GLU A 205 -7.40 1.99 -7.30
N PHE A 206 -7.51 2.21 -6.00
CA PHE A 206 -6.48 1.85 -5.04
C PHE A 206 -6.78 0.48 -4.44
N ASN A 207 -5.90 -0.48 -4.68
CA ASN A 207 -6.06 -1.87 -4.25
C ASN A 207 -4.94 -2.31 -3.29
N SER A 208 -4.50 -1.44 -2.39
CA SER A 208 -3.53 -1.77 -1.34
C SER A 208 -4.21 -1.87 0.02
N ASN A 209 -3.76 -2.78 0.86
CA ASN A 209 -4.21 -2.88 2.25
C ASN A 209 -3.65 -1.78 3.16
N ILE A 210 -2.81 -0.89 2.63
CA ILE A 210 -2.15 0.18 3.37
C ILE A 210 -2.80 1.50 2.97
N THR A 211 -3.27 2.27 3.95
CA THR A 211 -3.68 3.66 3.70
C THR A 211 -2.47 4.48 3.31
N THR A 212 -2.56 5.18 2.21
CA THR A 212 -1.44 5.95 1.67
C THR A 212 -1.87 7.34 1.27
N ALA A 213 -1.06 8.33 1.64
CA ALA A 213 -1.19 9.70 1.17
C ALA A 213 -0.44 9.87 -0.15
N PHE A 214 -1.13 10.33 -1.18
CA PHE A 214 -0.55 10.61 -2.49
C PHE A 214 -0.52 12.10 -2.79
N GLN A 215 0.57 12.53 -3.42
CA GLN A 215 0.59 13.71 -4.26
C GLN A 215 0.19 13.28 -5.67
N LEU A 216 -0.92 13.81 -6.14
CA LEU A 216 -1.38 13.61 -7.50
C LEU A 216 -1.11 14.86 -8.30
N SER A 217 -0.47 14.74 -9.45
CA SER A 217 -0.17 15.84 -10.34
C SER A 217 -0.26 15.41 -11.81
N GLY A 218 -0.47 16.34 -12.70
CA GLY A 218 -0.51 16.02 -14.11
C GLY A 218 -0.97 17.19 -14.97
N SER A 219 -1.21 16.87 -16.24
CA SER A 219 -1.77 17.80 -17.18
C SER A 219 -2.59 17.06 -18.24
N PHE A 220 -3.73 17.62 -18.57
CA PHE A 220 -4.56 17.15 -19.67
C PHE A 220 -4.76 18.27 -20.69
N SER A 221 -4.75 17.89 -21.95
CA SER A 221 -5.13 18.76 -23.05
C SER A 221 -6.56 18.50 -23.44
N PHE A 222 -7.32 19.55 -23.66
CA PHE A 222 -8.73 19.47 -24.01
C PHE A 222 -9.02 20.23 -25.29
N ALA A 223 -9.95 19.72 -26.07
CA ALA A 223 -10.59 20.44 -27.18
C ALA A 223 -12.07 20.69 -26.83
N GLY A 224 -12.61 21.79 -27.26
CA GLY A 224 -14.01 22.16 -27.03
C GLY A 224 -14.39 23.46 -27.72
N PRO A 225 -15.63 23.95 -27.54
CA PRO A 225 -16.11 25.13 -28.20
C PRO A 225 -15.37 26.41 -27.76
N ASN A 226 -15.22 27.34 -28.70
CA ASN A 226 -14.52 28.61 -28.47
C ASN A 226 -15.18 29.47 -27.39
N ASN A 227 -14.36 30.21 -26.65
CA ASN A 227 -14.76 31.15 -25.58
C ASN A 227 -15.55 30.52 -24.43
N GLN A 228 -15.42 29.21 -24.24
CA GLN A 228 -16.02 28.54 -23.13
C GLN A 228 -15.01 28.23 -22.04
N VAL A 229 -15.47 28.14 -20.78
CA VAL A 229 -14.62 27.87 -19.64
C VAL A 229 -14.81 26.43 -19.18
N LEU A 230 -13.77 25.64 -19.35
CA LEU A 230 -13.67 24.30 -18.81
C LEU A 230 -13.20 24.33 -17.35
N SER A 231 -13.75 23.48 -16.53
CA SER A 231 -13.33 23.24 -15.15
C SER A 231 -13.08 21.76 -14.92
N LEU A 232 -11.89 21.43 -14.45
CA LEU A 232 -11.48 20.08 -14.08
C LEU A 232 -11.47 19.95 -12.55
N LYS A 233 -12.01 18.87 -12.01
CA LYS A 233 -11.89 18.48 -10.61
C LYS A 233 -11.56 17.00 -10.47
N LEU A 234 -10.85 16.68 -9.39
CA LEU A 234 -10.71 15.31 -8.93
C LEU A 234 -11.83 15.00 -7.94
N TYR A 235 -12.47 13.88 -8.12
CA TYR A 235 -13.43 13.30 -7.18
C TYR A 235 -12.87 12.02 -6.60
N LYS A 236 -13.13 11.81 -5.31
CA LYS A 236 -12.78 10.58 -4.61
C LYS A 236 -14.06 9.83 -4.25
N TYR A 237 -14.11 8.56 -4.60
CA TYR A 237 -15.03 7.59 -4.04
C TYR A 237 -14.40 6.99 -2.79
N THR A 238 -15.10 7.05 -1.67
CA THR A 238 -14.67 6.43 -0.43
C THR A 238 -15.40 5.10 -0.27
N ALA A 239 -14.68 4.00 -0.35
CA ALA A 239 -15.26 2.66 -0.33
C ALA A 239 -16.05 2.38 0.97
N ALA A 240 -15.57 2.85 2.11
CA ALA A 240 -16.23 2.66 3.41
C ALA A 240 -17.60 3.33 3.52
N THR A 241 -17.83 4.44 2.82
CA THR A 241 -19.08 5.20 2.86
C THR A 241 -19.88 5.12 1.57
N THR A 242 -19.33 4.48 0.54
CA THR A 242 -19.91 4.36 -0.82
C THR A 242 -20.33 5.71 -1.44
N THR A 243 -19.55 6.76 -1.17
CA THR A 243 -19.88 8.14 -1.59
C THR A 243 -18.77 8.78 -2.40
N TRP A 244 -19.16 9.62 -3.36
CA TRP A 244 -18.27 10.48 -4.12
C TRP A 244 -18.24 11.89 -3.50
N ALA A 245 -17.04 12.43 -3.35
CA ALA A 245 -16.82 13.81 -2.91
C ALA A 245 -15.68 14.46 -3.72
N ALA A 246 -15.73 15.79 -3.88
CA ALA A 246 -14.65 16.51 -4.50
C ALA A 246 -13.38 16.41 -3.64
N ALA A 247 -12.28 15.97 -4.21
CA ALA A 247 -10.97 15.78 -3.58
C ALA A 247 -9.95 16.84 -3.99
N SER A 248 -10.31 17.76 -4.88
CA SER A 248 -9.47 18.89 -5.29
C SER A 248 -10.24 20.19 -5.46
N PRO A 249 -9.57 21.34 -5.45
CA PRO A 249 -10.14 22.57 -6.01
C PRO A 249 -10.45 22.39 -7.50
N ALA A 250 -11.12 23.38 -8.08
CA ALA A 250 -11.35 23.44 -9.51
C ALA A 250 -10.11 24.01 -10.23
N PHE A 251 -9.67 23.31 -11.26
CA PHE A 251 -8.65 23.80 -12.20
C PHE A 251 -9.36 24.23 -13.47
N GLN A 252 -9.13 25.47 -13.91
CA GLN A 252 -9.92 26.07 -14.99
C GLN A 252 -9.05 26.53 -16.13
N VAL A 253 -9.59 26.48 -17.35
CA VAL A 253 -8.99 27.02 -18.54
C VAL A 253 -10.08 27.59 -19.46
N THR A 254 -9.77 28.68 -20.17
CA THR A 254 -10.65 29.21 -21.21
C THR A 254 -10.22 28.62 -22.56
N MET A 255 -11.16 28.05 -23.28
CA MET A 255 -10.97 27.56 -24.64
C MET A 255 -10.90 28.75 -25.59
N ASN A 256 -9.71 29.04 -26.11
CA ASN A 256 -9.47 30.28 -26.89
C ASN A 256 -9.82 30.16 -28.37
N ALA A 257 -9.92 28.97 -28.91
CA ALA A 257 -10.35 28.68 -30.26
C ALA A 257 -11.02 27.34 -30.37
N ALA A 258 -11.99 27.20 -31.25
CA ALA A 258 -12.55 25.88 -31.58
C ALA A 258 -11.43 24.97 -32.13
N ASP A 259 -11.44 23.71 -31.74
CA ASP A 259 -10.48 22.70 -32.19
C ASP A 259 -9.00 22.92 -31.82
N ARG A 260 -8.70 23.95 -31.04
CA ARG A 260 -7.38 24.10 -30.46
C ARG A 260 -7.30 23.46 -29.11
N ALA A 261 -6.21 22.72 -28.87
CA ALA A 261 -5.92 22.12 -27.58
C ALA A 261 -5.54 23.19 -26.56
N GLU A 262 -6.25 23.19 -25.43
CA GLU A 262 -5.87 23.98 -24.25
C GLU A 262 -5.47 23.03 -23.11
N ASN A 263 -4.46 23.42 -22.34
CA ASN A 263 -3.87 22.56 -21.32
C ASN A 263 -4.31 22.97 -19.92
N VAL A 264 -4.71 21.98 -19.12
CA VAL A 264 -5.00 22.14 -17.70
C VAL A 264 -3.99 21.36 -16.91
N SER A 265 -3.15 22.04 -16.16
CA SER A 265 -2.28 21.42 -15.17
C SER A 265 -2.96 21.38 -13.80
N PHE A 266 -2.76 20.30 -13.07
CA PHE A 266 -3.37 20.09 -11.77
C PHE A 266 -2.40 19.49 -10.77
N GLY A 267 -2.66 19.73 -9.49
CA GLY A 267 -1.92 19.09 -8.38
C GLY A 267 -2.75 19.13 -7.12
N THR A 268 -2.81 17.99 -6.41
CA THR A 268 -3.53 17.86 -5.15
C THR A 268 -2.94 16.76 -4.30
N PHE A 269 -3.37 16.69 -3.04
CA PHE A 269 -3.04 15.59 -2.14
C PHE A 269 -4.32 14.81 -1.83
N VAL A 270 -4.20 13.49 -1.75
CA VAL A 270 -5.33 12.61 -1.46
C VAL A 270 -4.88 11.39 -0.67
N ASP A 271 -5.59 11.10 0.41
CA ASP A 271 -5.41 9.86 1.15
C ASP A 271 -6.31 8.79 0.56
N MET A 272 -5.77 7.59 0.33
CA MET A 272 -6.49 6.48 -0.24
C MET A 272 -6.37 5.23 0.62
N THR A 273 -7.47 4.54 0.78
CA THR A 273 -7.57 3.22 1.39
C THR A 273 -8.05 2.20 0.36
N LYS A 274 -7.91 0.92 0.64
CA LYS A 274 -8.33 -0.15 -0.27
C LYS A 274 -9.77 0.02 -0.74
N GLY A 275 -9.95 -0.04 -2.05
CA GLY A 275 -11.26 0.12 -2.71
C GLY A 275 -11.66 1.57 -2.96
N ASP A 276 -10.89 2.55 -2.48
CA ASP A 276 -11.12 3.94 -2.86
C ASP A 276 -10.79 4.15 -4.33
N ARG A 277 -11.55 5.05 -4.98
CA ARG A 277 -11.36 5.39 -6.39
C ARG A 277 -11.18 6.88 -6.56
N LEU A 278 -10.40 7.26 -7.55
CA LEU A 278 -10.25 8.63 -8.02
C LEU A 278 -10.78 8.73 -9.44
N GLU A 279 -11.52 9.78 -9.72
CA GLU A 279 -12.11 10.05 -11.01
C GLU A 279 -11.90 11.50 -11.39
N PHE A 280 -11.46 11.74 -12.59
CA PHE A 280 -11.41 13.08 -13.15
C PHE A 280 -12.78 13.45 -13.68
N ARG A 281 -13.31 14.56 -13.21
CA ARG A 281 -14.59 15.11 -13.71
C ARG A 281 -14.40 16.47 -14.29
N ILE A 282 -15.09 16.70 -15.41
CA ILE A 282 -15.05 17.96 -16.13
C ILE A 282 -16.42 18.60 -16.19
N ALA A 283 -16.43 19.90 -16.21
CA ALA A 283 -17.63 20.71 -16.40
C ALA A 283 -17.30 21.84 -17.38
N ASN A 284 -18.27 22.20 -18.19
CA ASN A 284 -18.28 23.48 -18.86
C ASN A 284 -19.08 24.44 -17.97
N ILE A 285 -18.43 25.46 -17.44
CA ILE A 285 -19.04 26.38 -16.48
C ILE A 285 -19.64 27.62 -17.13
N SER A 286 -19.55 27.74 -18.44
CA SER A 286 -20.08 28.88 -19.22
C SER A 286 -21.20 28.49 -20.19
N ALA A 287 -21.26 27.23 -20.64
CA ALA A 287 -22.21 26.74 -21.63
C ALA A 287 -22.43 25.21 -21.54
N THR A 288 -23.21 24.64 -22.45
CA THR A 288 -23.44 23.19 -22.58
C THR A 288 -22.62 22.53 -23.68
N GLY A 289 -21.54 23.19 -24.15
CA GLY A 289 -20.66 22.63 -25.19
C GLY A 289 -19.86 21.44 -24.66
N ASN A 290 -19.81 20.36 -25.44
CA ASN A 290 -19.10 19.15 -25.12
C ASN A 290 -17.58 19.37 -25.12
N ILE A 291 -16.86 18.54 -24.36
CA ILE A 291 -15.42 18.67 -24.15
C ILE A 291 -14.76 17.32 -24.41
N THR A 292 -13.67 17.33 -25.15
CA THR A 292 -12.90 16.13 -25.49
C THR A 292 -11.53 16.20 -24.81
N ALA A 293 -11.22 15.18 -24.00
CA ALA A 293 -9.86 14.97 -23.50
C ALA A 293 -8.99 14.37 -24.61
N LEU A 294 -7.82 14.94 -24.84
CA LEU A 294 -6.94 14.53 -25.92
C LEU A 294 -5.91 13.50 -25.46
N ILE A 295 -5.51 12.63 -26.40
CA ILE A 295 -4.45 11.63 -26.19
C ILE A 295 -3.15 12.33 -25.73
N GLY A 296 -2.41 11.68 -24.82
CA GLY A 296 -1.12 12.16 -24.32
C GLY A 296 -1.22 12.97 -23.02
N GLY A 297 -2.44 13.20 -22.50
CA GLY A 297 -2.59 13.75 -21.15
C GLY A 297 -2.01 12.79 -20.11
N GLN A 298 -1.29 13.35 -19.13
CA GLN A 298 -0.55 12.56 -18.14
C GLN A 298 -1.04 12.82 -16.71
N VAL A 299 -1.06 11.75 -15.93
CA VAL A 299 -1.25 11.81 -14.48
C VAL A 299 -0.12 11.06 -13.79
N ARG A 300 0.36 11.61 -12.69
CA ARG A 300 1.37 11.00 -11.84
C ARG A 300 0.91 11.00 -10.40
N LEU A 301 1.04 9.86 -9.75
CA LEU A 301 0.86 9.68 -8.32
C LEU A 301 2.23 9.46 -7.70
N SER A 302 2.54 10.21 -6.67
CA SER A 302 3.75 10.02 -5.86
C SER A 302 3.31 9.86 -4.41
N GLU A 303 3.83 8.88 -3.72
CA GLU A 303 3.61 8.73 -2.29
C GLU A 303 4.28 9.88 -1.53
N ARG A 304 3.64 10.35 -0.45
CA ARG A 304 4.14 11.42 0.41
C ARG A 304 4.84 10.87 1.65
#